data_2b0f8de22084cc6f994b1e9c5e37c1d2
#
_entry.id   2b0f8de22084cc6f994b1e9c5e37c1d2
#
_cell.length_a   1.000
_cell.length_b   1.000
_cell.length_c   1.000
_cell.angle_alpha   90.00
_cell.angle_beta   90.00
_cell.angle_gamma   90.00
#
_symmetry.space_group_name_H-M   'P 1'
#
loop_
_entity.id
_entity.type
_entity.pdbx_description
1 polymer ?
#
loop_
_entity_poly.entity_id
_entity_poly.type
_entity_poly.pdbx_seq_one_letter_code
_entity_poly.pdbx_strand_id
1 'polypeptide(L)'
;MFDDFYGLQAKPFQLTPDPEFYFESVTHRKALSYLGYGLAQAEGFVVITGEVGSGKSTLVAYLMATIDPSRMTVANVVTSALDGEAIVHVVAQAFGLPVTGHDKASALGAIEAFFHAEARLGRRCLLIIDEAQNLAVGALEELRMLSNFQLGSHPLLQTLLLGQPEFRDTLMHSDQLEQLRQRVIATHHLGPMEREEVQAYIEHRLGRAGWKGNPGFDPVVFAEIYEATGGIPRRINQIVNRLLLLGAVDQRDTIDSAMVHQVLDEMSDDGSLALVTQNPEAGTIPPVALTAEQGSNAVAPAAAPAGIDMMAATALIEKAMADRDARIHELEQAVLELAATAQGRDAADVQQGSGQVLVDDLQARLVEVSDHAARLEARLGEQERLLRHALTMMIEWMESGDGQREAA
;
A
#
# COMPACT_ATOMS: atom_id res chain seq x y z
N MET A 1 6.69 -22.18 11.78
CA MET A 1 5.45 -22.52 12.49
C MET A 1 4.60 -23.49 11.66
N PHE A 2 3.54 -23.08 10.92
CA PHE A 2 2.86 -24.02 10.01
C PHE A 2 3.74 -24.38 8.80
N ASP A 3 4.62 -23.48 8.37
CA ASP A 3 5.58 -23.73 7.29
C ASP A 3 6.45 -24.97 7.58
N ASP A 4 6.98 -25.07 8.81
CA ASP A 4 7.79 -26.21 9.24
C ASP A 4 6.96 -27.50 9.31
N PHE A 5 5.72 -27.41 9.82
CA PHE A 5 4.82 -28.56 9.96
C PHE A 5 4.45 -29.16 8.60
N TYR A 6 4.13 -28.31 7.61
CA TYR A 6 3.78 -28.77 6.27
C TYR A 6 4.98 -28.90 5.32
N GLY A 7 6.19 -28.57 5.79
CA GLY A 7 7.42 -28.62 5.01
C GLY A 7 7.49 -27.60 3.89
N LEU A 8 6.86 -26.42 4.09
CA LEU A 8 6.90 -25.32 3.13
C LEU A 8 8.21 -24.54 3.26
N GLN A 9 8.76 -24.11 2.12
CA GLN A 9 10.03 -23.39 2.05
C GLN A 9 9.85 -21.86 2.07
N ALA A 10 8.63 -21.37 1.85
CA ALA A 10 8.26 -19.96 1.87
C ALA A 10 6.82 -19.80 2.37
N LYS A 11 6.43 -18.56 2.66
CA LYS A 11 5.05 -18.23 3.07
C LYS A 11 4.16 -18.04 1.85
N PRO A 12 3.28 -19.01 1.51
CA PRO A 12 2.54 -18.96 0.24
C PRO A 12 1.48 -17.85 0.19
N PHE A 13 0.93 -17.44 1.32
CA PHE A 13 -0.21 -16.52 1.41
C PHE A 13 0.15 -15.21 2.13
N GLN A 14 1.37 -14.70 1.90
CA GLN A 14 1.77 -13.38 2.39
C GLN A 14 0.96 -12.26 1.71
N LEU A 15 0.77 -11.14 2.44
CA LEU A 15 0.00 -9.99 1.94
C LEU A 15 0.85 -9.07 1.06
N THR A 16 2.18 -9.12 1.22
CA THR A 16 3.11 -8.34 0.40
C THR A 16 3.10 -8.85 -1.04
N PRO A 17 2.98 -7.96 -2.04
CA PRO A 17 3.09 -8.33 -3.44
C PRO A 17 4.44 -9.00 -3.75
N ASP A 18 4.39 -10.19 -4.32
CA ASP A 18 5.56 -10.95 -4.70
C ASP A 18 5.36 -11.53 -6.10
N PRO A 19 6.19 -11.14 -7.09
CA PRO A 19 6.05 -11.61 -8.46
C PRO A 19 6.26 -13.13 -8.62
N GLU A 20 6.99 -13.80 -7.71
CA GLU A 20 7.20 -15.25 -7.77
C GLU A 20 5.91 -16.05 -7.51
N PHE A 21 4.99 -15.46 -6.71
CA PHE A 21 3.68 -16.03 -6.41
C PHE A 21 2.57 -15.50 -7.32
N TYR A 22 2.92 -14.81 -8.41
CA TYR A 22 1.93 -14.31 -9.35
C TYR A 22 1.18 -15.48 -10.03
N PHE A 23 -0.14 -15.42 -9.98
CA PHE A 23 -1.03 -16.35 -10.66
C PHE A 23 -1.79 -15.62 -11.76
N GLU A 24 -1.67 -16.12 -12.99
CA GLU A 24 -2.31 -15.52 -14.15
C GLU A 24 -3.75 -16.02 -14.30
N SER A 25 -4.70 -15.46 -13.53
CA SER A 25 -6.12 -15.72 -13.72
C SER A 25 -6.63 -15.15 -15.04
N VAL A 26 -7.85 -15.50 -15.44
CA VAL A 26 -8.51 -14.99 -16.65
C VAL A 26 -8.57 -13.46 -16.66
N THR A 27 -8.93 -12.85 -15.51
CA THR A 27 -9.00 -11.39 -15.37
C THR A 27 -7.60 -10.75 -15.43
N HIS A 28 -6.58 -11.36 -14.81
CA HIS A 28 -5.20 -10.89 -14.87
C HIS A 28 -4.61 -10.99 -16.27
N ARG A 29 -4.89 -12.07 -17.00
CA ARG A 29 -4.47 -12.24 -18.40
C ARG A 29 -5.07 -11.17 -19.31
N LYS A 30 -6.36 -10.86 -19.11
CA LYS A 30 -7.01 -9.75 -19.83
C LYS A 30 -6.33 -8.42 -19.48
N ALA A 31 -6.05 -8.15 -18.20
CA ALA A 31 -5.35 -6.95 -17.77
C ALA A 31 -3.98 -6.82 -18.43
N LEU A 32 -3.18 -7.90 -18.43
CA LEU A 32 -1.89 -7.93 -19.12
C LEU A 32 -2.00 -7.68 -20.63
N SER A 33 -3.06 -8.18 -21.28
CA SER A 33 -3.31 -7.93 -22.70
C SER A 33 -3.58 -6.45 -22.98
N TYR A 34 -4.40 -5.79 -22.13
CA TYR A 34 -4.66 -4.34 -22.22
C TYR A 34 -3.40 -3.52 -21.93
N LEU A 35 -2.59 -3.94 -20.94
CA LEU A 35 -1.31 -3.33 -20.65
C LEU A 35 -0.34 -3.48 -21.82
N GLY A 36 -0.22 -4.68 -22.38
CA GLY A 36 0.63 -4.94 -23.54
C GLY A 36 0.23 -4.09 -24.75
N TYR A 37 -1.09 -3.96 -25.00
CA TYR A 37 -1.61 -3.08 -26.04
C TYR A 37 -1.24 -1.62 -25.78
N GLY A 38 -1.50 -1.12 -24.57
CA GLY A 38 -1.16 0.25 -24.19
C GLY A 38 0.35 0.51 -24.32
N LEU A 39 1.18 -0.39 -23.79
CA LEU A 39 2.64 -0.28 -23.88
C LEU A 39 3.15 -0.30 -25.34
N ALA A 40 2.45 -1.01 -26.24
CA ALA A 40 2.79 -1.01 -27.66
C ALA A 40 2.48 0.33 -28.35
N GLN A 41 1.43 1.05 -27.92
CA GLN A 41 1.12 2.39 -28.42
C GLN A 41 2.17 3.42 -27.98
N ALA A 42 2.84 3.19 -26.84
CA ALA A 42 3.92 4.01 -26.31
C ALA A 42 3.53 5.45 -25.97
N GLU A 43 2.25 5.74 -25.75
CA GLU A 43 1.73 7.08 -25.43
C GLU A 43 0.56 7.00 -24.45
N GLY A 44 0.15 8.13 -23.89
CA GLY A 44 -1.07 8.28 -23.12
C GLY A 44 -1.13 7.50 -21.82
N PHE A 45 -2.37 7.16 -21.43
CA PHE A 45 -2.68 6.54 -20.17
C PHE A 45 -3.30 5.16 -20.36
N VAL A 46 -2.87 4.21 -19.55
CA VAL A 46 -3.56 2.95 -19.34
C VAL A 46 -4.14 2.97 -17.93
N VAL A 47 -5.40 2.61 -17.77
CA VAL A 47 -6.09 2.63 -16.49
C VAL A 47 -6.51 1.22 -16.11
N ILE A 48 -6.08 0.75 -14.95
CA ILE A 48 -6.53 -0.51 -14.37
C ILE A 48 -7.20 -0.22 -13.03
N THR A 49 -8.47 -0.56 -12.94
CA THR A 49 -9.21 -0.45 -11.68
C THR A 49 -9.53 -1.84 -11.13
N GLY A 50 -9.88 -1.92 -9.88
CA GLY A 50 -10.32 -3.17 -9.25
C GLY A 50 -10.44 -3.02 -7.74
N GLU A 51 -11.19 -3.92 -7.13
CA GLU A 51 -11.41 -3.98 -5.70
C GLU A 51 -10.11 -4.02 -4.89
N VAL A 52 -10.20 -3.62 -3.62
CA VAL A 52 -9.09 -3.79 -2.68
C VAL A 52 -8.76 -5.28 -2.56
N GLY A 53 -7.50 -5.64 -2.83
CA GLY A 53 -7.08 -7.04 -2.79
C GLY A 53 -7.31 -7.85 -4.06
N SER A 54 -7.76 -7.24 -5.16
CA SER A 54 -7.90 -7.91 -6.46
C SER A 54 -6.59 -8.33 -7.12
N GLY A 55 -5.43 -7.88 -6.58
CA GLY A 55 -4.12 -8.24 -7.11
C GLY A 55 -3.45 -7.17 -8.00
N LYS A 56 -3.95 -5.93 -8.04
CA LYS A 56 -3.37 -4.82 -8.82
C LYS A 56 -1.88 -4.63 -8.58
N SER A 57 -1.47 -4.51 -7.32
CA SER A 57 -0.06 -4.29 -6.96
C SER A 57 0.81 -5.52 -7.26
N THR A 58 0.26 -6.74 -7.20
CA THR A 58 0.96 -7.96 -7.61
C THR A 58 1.14 -8.01 -9.14
N LEU A 59 0.13 -7.56 -9.90
CA LEU A 59 0.21 -7.41 -11.35
C LEU A 59 1.32 -6.42 -11.74
N VAL A 60 1.44 -5.30 -11.03
CA VAL A 60 2.52 -4.31 -11.23
C VAL A 60 3.88 -4.91 -10.90
N ALA A 61 4.02 -5.63 -9.78
CA ALA A 61 5.27 -6.27 -9.40
C ALA A 61 5.71 -7.29 -10.47
N TYR A 62 4.78 -8.08 -10.99
CA TYR A 62 5.03 -8.99 -12.11
C TYR A 62 5.43 -8.26 -13.40
N LEU A 63 4.70 -7.19 -13.75
CA LEU A 63 5.02 -6.36 -14.92
C LEU A 63 6.44 -5.80 -14.81
N MET A 64 6.79 -5.20 -13.66
CA MET A 64 8.12 -4.64 -13.44
C MET A 64 9.24 -5.69 -13.51
N ALA A 65 8.98 -6.93 -13.06
CA ALA A 65 9.92 -8.03 -13.15
C ALA A 65 10.11 -8.56 -14.58
N THR A 66 9.13 -8.34 -15.46
CA THR A 66 9.18 -8.82 -16.87
C THR A 66 9.67 -7.77 -17.86
N ILE A 67 9.66 -6.49 -17.48
CA ILE A 67 10.16 -5.40 -18.34
C ILE A 67 11.68 -5.51 -18.51
N ASP A 68 12.14 -5.39 -19.75
CA ASP A 68 13.57 -5.31 -20.06
C ASP A 68 14.12 -3.89 -19.73
N PRO A 69 15.00 -3.76 -18.71
CA PRO A 69 15.54 -2.46 -18.31
C PRO A 69 16.39 -1.78 -19.39
N SER A 70 16.87 -2.53 -20.39
CA SER A 70 17.61 -1.97 -21.52
C SER A 70 16.72 -1.18 -22.50
N ARG A 71 15.40 -1.41 -22.45
CA ARG A 71 14.43 -0.82 -23.38
C ARG A 71 13.48 0.16 -22.71
N MET A 72 13.26 0.02 -21.40
CA MET A 72 12.27 0.82 -20.68
C MET A 72 12.74 1.14 -19.27
N THR A 73 12.71 2.42 -18.92
CA THR A 73 12.95 2.91 -17.58
C THR A 73 11.61 3.07 -16.89
N VAL A 74 11.43 2.38 -15.75
CA VAL A 74 10.16 2.34 -15.02
C VAL A 74 10.31 3.06 -13.69
N ALA A 75 9.38 3.95 -13.41
CA ALA A 75 9.19 4.54 -12.09
C ALA A 75 7.86 4.11 -11.50
N ASN A 76 7.85 3.71 -10.22
CA ASN A 76 6.65 3.32 -9.51
C ASN A 76 6.41 4.27 -8.34
N VAL A 77 5.22 4.83 -8.27
CA VAL A 77 4.75 5.75 -7.22
C VAL A 77 3.53 5.15 -6.56
N VAL A 78 3.63 4.92 -5.26
CA VAL A 78 2.46 4.58 -4.43
C VAL A 78 1.97 5.88 -3.80
N THR A 79 0.74 6.28 -4.12
CA THR A 79 0.24 7.60 -3.75
C THR A 79 -0.41 7.59 -2.37
N SER A 80 -0.07 8.59 -1.56
CA SER A 80 -0.93 9.18 -0.54
C SER A 80 -1.62 10.41 -1.14
N ALA A 81 -2.41 11.16 -0.38
CA ALA A 81 -3.04 12.38 -0.88
C ALA A 81 -1.98 13.39 -1.38
N LEU A 82 -1.79 13.49 -2.70
CA LEU A 82 -0.83 14.38 -3.35
C LEU A 82 -1.59 15.46 -4.12
N ASP A 83 -1.10 16.69 -4.01
CA ASP A 83 -1.54 17.83 -4.83
C ASP A 83 -0.73 17.95 -6.14
N GLY A 84 -1.06 18.97 -6.95
CA GLY A 84 -0.44 19.14 -8.26
C GLY A 84 1.04 19.55 -8.20
N GLU A 85 1.51 20.15 -7.11
CA GLU A 85 2.93 20.50 -6.97
C GLU A 85 3.75 19.31 -6.46
N ALA A 86 3.23 18.62 -5.44
CA ALA A 86 3.89 17.48 -4.85
C ALA A 86 4.08 16.32 -5.84
N ILE A 87 3.10 16.06 -6.73
CA ILE A 87 3.20 14.96 -7.69
C ILE A 87 4.40 15.10 -8.63
N VAL A 88 4.73 16.33 -9.06
CA VAL A 88 5.87 16.57 -9.96
C VAL A 88 7.19 16.19 -9.28
N HIS A 89 7.36 16.56 -8.00
CA HIS A 89 8.54 16.20 -7.23
C HIS A 89 8.63 14.69 -6.95
N VAL A 90 7.50 14.07 -6.62
CA VAL A 90 7.43 12.61 -6.39
C VAL A 90 7.77 11.84 -7.66
N VAL A 91 7.27 12.27 -8.81
CA VAL A 91 7.60 11.67 -10.11
C VAL A 91 9.10 11.80 -10.41
N ALA A 92 9.67 12.99 -10.21
CA ALA A 92 11.10 13.21 -10.40
C ALA A 92 11.93 12.30 -9.50
N GLN A 93 11.60 12.22 -8.22
CA GLN A 93 12.28 11.34 -7.27
C GLN A 93 12.14 9.85 -7.64
N ALA A 94 10.97 9.43 -8.12
CA ALA A 94 10.73 8.05 -8.55
C ALA A 94 11.59 7.65 -9.76
N PHE A 95 11.94 8.61 -10.62
CA PHE A 95 12.93 8.42 -11.68
C PHE A 95 14.39 8.64 -11.22
N GLY A 96 14.62 8.84 -9.91
CA GLY A 96 15.96 9.00 -9.34
C GLY A 96 16.60 10.38 -9.56
N LEU A 97 15.79 11.41 -9.87
CA LEU A 97 16.29 12.77 -10.11
C LEU A 97 16.48 13.54 -8.79
N PRO A 98 17.61 14.22 -8.60
CA PRO A 98 17.85 15.05 -7.44
C PRO A 98 17.12 16.39 -7.57
N VAL A 99 15.89 16.47 -7.05
CA VAL A 99 15.04 17.68 -7.13
C VAL A 99 14.80 18.35 -5.78
N THR A 100 15.57 17.98 -4.76
CA THR A 100 15.46 18.57 -3.42
C THR A 100 15.74 20.08 -3.48
N GLY A 101 14.77 20.90 -3.02
CA GLY A 101 14.88 22.35 -3.05
C GLY A 101 14.61 23.02 -4.41
N HIS A 102 14.26 22.24 -5.42
CA HIS A 102 13.81 22.79 -6.70
C HIS A 102 12.39 23.34 -6.58
N ASP A 103 12.10 24.43 -7.30
CA ASP A 103 10.73 24.82 -7.57
C ASP A 103 10.11 23.90 -8.63
N LYS A 104 8.80 23.97 -8.80
CA LYS A 104 8.06 23.13 -9.76
C LYS A 104 8.60 23.25 -11.18
N ALA A 105 8.97 24.47 -11.62
CA ALA A 105 9.47 24.70 -12.99
C ALA A 105 10.82 24.01 -13.22
N SER A 106 11.72 24.11 -12.24
CA SER A 106 13.02 23.44 -12.28
C SER A 106 12.89 21.91 -12.23
N ALA A 107 11.94 21.39 -11.43
CA ALA A 107 11.66 19.96 -11.39
C ALA A 107 11.10 19.44 -12.72
N LEU A 108 10.17 20.16 -13.34
CA LEU A 108 9.66 19.84 -14.68
C LEU A 108 10.76 19.85 -15.74
N GLY A 109 11.66 20.86 -15.73
CA GLY A 109 12.80 20.91 -16.63
C GLY A 109 13.77 19.75 -16.43
N ALA A 110 13.99 19.30 -15.19
CA ALA A 110 14.81 18.14 -14.91
C ALA A 110 14.18 16.83 -15.44
N ILE A 111 12.86 16.66 -15.28
CA ILE A 111 12.10 15.51 -15.81
C ILE A 111 12.17 15.51 -17.33
N GLU A 112 11.93 16.63 -18.00
CA GLU A 112 11.99 16.75 -19.45
C GLU A 112 13.37 16.40 -19.99
N ALA A 113 14.42 16.96 -19.40
CA ALA A 113 15.82 16.67 -19.77
C ALA A 113 16.14 15.16 -19.62
N PHE A 114 15.66 14.54 -18.55
CA PHE A 114 15.81 13.12 -18.29
C PHE A 114 15.10 12.28 -19.36
N PHE A 115 13.84 12.56 -19.67
CA PHE A 115 13.10 11.82 -20.70
C PHE A 115 13.76 11.94 -22.08
N HIS A 116 14.27 13.13 -22.41
CA HIS A 116 15.05 13.31 -23.64
C HIS A 116 16.36 12.51 -23.65
N ALA A 117 17.03 12.37 -22.50
CA ALA A 117 18.24 11.56 -22.37
C ALA A 117 17.92 10.07 -22.56
N GLU A 118 16.85 9.57 -21.94
CA GLU A 118 16.39 8.20 -22.10
C GLU A 118 16.01 7.87 -23.56
N ALA A 119 15.28 8.78 -24.21
CA ALA A 119 14.90 8.63 -25.60
C ALA A 119 16.12 8.56 -26.56
N ARG A 120 17.18 9.35 -26.30
CA ARG A 120 18.44 9.29 -27.06
C ARG A 120 19.16 7.96 -26.87
N LEU A 121 18.99 7.30 -25.74
CA LEU A 121 19.51 5.95 -25.47
C LEU A 121 18.60 4.83 -26.02
N GLY A 122 17.50 5.20 -26.70
CA GLY A 122 16.52 4.26 -27.23
C GLY A 122 15.62 3.63 -26.18
N ARG A 123 15.57 4.20 -24.96
CA ARG A 123 14.71 3.74 -23.87
C ARG A 123 13.45 4.60 -23.77
N ARG A 124 12.34 3.97 -23.44
CA ARG A 124 11.07 4.63 -23.13
C ARG A 124 10.89 4.77 -21.62
N CYS A 125 10.12 5.75 -21.19
CA CYS A 125 9.79 5.93 -19.79
C CYS A 125 8.35 5.48 -19.50
N LEU A 126 8.17 4.66 -18.47
CA LEU A 126 6.89 4.22 -17.93
C LEU A 126 6.77 4.70 -16.50
N LEU A 127 5.72 5.48 -16.24
CA LEU A 127 5.33 5.88 -14.89
C LEU A 127 4.15 5.03 -14.44
N ILE A 128 4.29 4.35 -13.32
CA ILE A 128 3.23 3.58 -12.68
C ILE A 128 2.78 4.34 -11.44
N ILE A 129 1.49 4.59 -11.34
CA ILE A 129 0.87 5.24 -10.17
C ILE A 129 -0.10 4.24 -9.55
N ASP A 130 0.19 3.77 -8.36
CA ASP A 130 -0.72 2.92 -7.59
C ASP A 130 -1.59 3.78 -6.65
N GLU A 131 -2.80 3.31 -6.33
CA GLU A 131 -3.81 4.00 -5.51
C GLU A 131 -4.21 5.38 -6.08
N ALA A 132 -4.40 5.48 -7.40
CA ALA A 132 -4.66 6.74 -8.11
C ALA A 132 -5.93 7.48 -7.64
N GLN A 133 -6.87 6.85 -6.94
CA GLN A 133 -8.02 7.51 -6.33
C GLN A 133 -7.63 8.50 -5.22
N ASN A 134 -6.40 8.40 -4.70
CA ASN A 134 -5.88 9.32 -3.68
C ASN A 134 -5.32 10.62 -4.30
N LEU A 135 -5.20 10.71 -5.63
CA LEU A 135 -4.71 11.90 -6.31
C LEU A 135 -5.79 12.96 -6.38
N ALA A 136 -5.43 14.19 -6.04
CA ALA A 136 -6.25 15.35 -6.34
C ALA A 136 -6.36 15.56 -7.87
N VAL A 137 -7.45 16.18 -8.33
CA VAL A 137 -7.65 16.49 -9.76
C VAL A 137 -6.47 17.29 -10.33
N GLY A 138 -5.93 18.24 -9.55
CA GLY A 138 -4.74 19.00 -9.95
C GLY A 138 -3.50 18.14 -10.20
N ALA A 139 -3.32 17.05 -9.42
CA ALA A 139 -2.22 16.12 -9.64
C ALA A 139 -2.41 15.30 -10.93
N LEU A 140 -3.63 14.88 -11.23
CA LEU A 140 -3.96 14.19 -12.48
C LEU A 140 -3.73 15.10 -13.71
N GLU A 141 -4.03 16.41 -13.60
CA GLU A 141 -3.75 17.38 -14.64
C GLU A 141 -2.23 17.60 -14.85
N GLU A 142 -1.42 17.58 -13.79
CA GLU A 142 0.04 17.61 -13.93
C GLU A 142 0.59 16.36 -14.63
N LEU A 143 0.07 15.17 -14.31
CA LEU A 143 0.43 13.96 -15.03
C LEU A 143 0.06 14.04 -16.51
N ARG A 144 -1.10 14.63 -16.83
CA ARG A 144 -1.50 14.92 -18.20
C ARG A 144 -0.51 15.89 -18.90
N MET A 145 -0.04 16.92 -18.19
CA MET A 145 0.97 17.84 -18.72
C MET A 145 2.29 17.14 -18.98
N LEU A 146 2.75 16.27 -18.08
CA LEU A 146 3.96 15.44 -18.28
C LEU A 146 3.84 14.54 -19.51
N SER A 147 2.65 14.01 -19.80
CA SER A 147 2.40 13.19 -21.00
C SER A 147 2.50 13.96 -22.32
N ASN A 148 2.62 15.30 -22.28
CA ASN A 148 2.85 16.12 -23.47
C ASN A 148 4.33 16.20 -23.89
N PHE A 149 5.26 15.75 -23.04
CA PHE A 149 6.67 15.75 -23.40
C PHE A 149 6.90 14.78 -24.57
N GLN A 150 7.51 15.28 -25.63
CA GLN A 150 7.72 14.54 -26.87
C GLN A 150 9.05 14.91 -27.55
N LEU A 151 9.59 13.97 -28.28
CA LEU A 151 10.74 14.18 -29.16
C LEU A 151 10.27 14.05 -30.62
N GLY A 152 10.10 15.18 -31.31
CA GLY A 152 9.43 15.19 -32.61
C GLY A 152 7.96 14.79 -32.48
N SER A 153 7.56 13.67 -33.09
CA SER A 153 6.21 13.10 -33.00
C SER A 153 6.08 11.97 -31.98
N HIS A 154 7.14 11.68 -31.23
CA HIS A 154 7.17 10.54 -30.30
C HIS A 154 7.00 10.99 -28.85
N PRO A 155 5.94 10.56 -28.16
CA PRO A 155 5.78 10.79 -26.73
C PRO A 155 6.90 10.13 -25.93
N LEU A 156 7.33 10.82 -24.86
CA LEU A 156 8.46 10.38 -24.03
C LEU A 156 8.03 9.61 -22.79
N LEU A 157 6.80 9.82 -22.35
CA LEU A 157 6.24 9.23 -21.14
C LEU A 157 4.94 8.49 -21.46
N GLN A 158 4.85 7.28 -20.97
CA GLN A 158 3.60 6.55 -20.84
C GLN A 158 3.24 6.39 -19.37
N THR A 159 1.96 6.46 -19.02
CA THR A 159 1.52 6.37 -17.63
C THR A 159 0.50 5.25 -17.44
N LEU A 160 0.74 4.42 -16.42
CA LEU A 160 -0.18 3.41 -15.94
C LEU A 160 -0.80 3.89 -14.62
N LEU A 161 -2.11 4.05 -14.58
CA LEU A 161 -2.87 4.43 -13.39
C LEU A 161 -3.58 3.19 -12.85
N LEU A 162 -3.32 2.86 -11.59
CA LEU A 162 -4.04 1.79 -10.90
C LEU A 162 -4.86 2.42 -9.78
N GLY A 163 -6.12 2.03 -9.69
CA GLY A 163 -7.02 2.60 -8.69
C GLY A 163 -8.13 1.65 -8.29
N GLN A 164 -8.93 2.10 -7.33
CA GLN A 164 -10.16 1.44 -6.91
C GLN A 164 -11.30 1.79 -7.88
N PRO A 165 -12.46 1.12 -7.80
CA PRO A 165 -13.60 1.40 -8.70
C PRO A 165 -14.02 2.87 -8.70
N GLU A 166 -13.92 3.57 -7.55
CA GLU A 166 -14.26 4.98 -7.38
C GLU A 166 -13.39 5.90 -8.25
N PHE A 167 -12.14 5.50 -8.52
CA PHE A 167 -11.28 6.22 -9.45
C PHE A 167 -11.83 6.19 -10.88
N ARG A 168 -12.37 5.05 -11.30
CA ARG A 168 -13.03 4.92 -12.60
C ARG A 168 -14.21 5.86 -12.69
N ASP A 169 -15.04 5.91 -11.65
CA ASP A 169 -16.23 6.76 -11.63
C ASP A 169 -15.84 8.25 -11.65
N THR A 170 -14.83 8.63 -10.87
CA THR A 170 -14.26 9.97 -10.90
C THR A 170 -13.74 10.33 -12.30
N LEU A 171 -12.99 9.43 -12.93
CA LEU A 171 -12.43 9.65 -14.26
C LEU A 171 -13.53 9.80 -15.32
N MET A 172 -14.61 9.02 -15.23
CA MET A 172 -15.68 8.99 -16.23
C MET A 172 -16.66 10.16 -16.10
N HIS A 173 -16.92 10.66 -14.89
CA HIS A 173 -17.97 11.63 -14.63
C HIS A 173 -17.45 13.06 -14.30
N SER A 174 -16.14 13.23 -14.04
CA SER A 174 -15.59 14.55 -13.77
C SER A 174 -15.37 15.34 -15.07
N ASP A 175 -16.01 16.50 -15.18
CA ASP A 175 -15.80 17.42 -16.30
C ASP A 175 -14.37 17.97 -16.35
N GLN A 176 -13.73 18.09 -15.17
CA GLN A 176 -12.36 18.57 -15.06
C GLN A 176 -11.34 17.58 -15.63
N LEU A 177 -11.67 16.29 -15.71
CA LEU A 177 -10.78 15.26 -16.23
C LEU A 177 -11.04 14.87 -17.69
N GLU A 178 -11.85 15.64 -18.42
CA GLU A 178 -12.19 15.36 -19.83
C GLU A 178 -10.92 15.25 -20.70
N GLN A 179 -9.96 16.17 -20.54
CA GLN A 179 -8.74 16.17 -21.31
C GLN A 179 -7.82 14.98 -21.01
N LEU A 180 -7.78 14.51 -19.76
CA LEU A 180 -7.06 13.30 -19.37
C LEU A 180 -7.77 12.07 -19.93
N ARG A 181 -9.10 12.02 -19.84
CA ARG A 181 -9.95 10.94 -20.38
C ARG A 181 -9.73 10.72 -21.87
N GLN A 182 -9.59 11.79 -22.66
CA GLN A 182 -9.29 11.73 -24.09
C GLN A 182 -7.92 11.12 -24.41
N ARG A 183 -7.02 11.06 -23.44
CA ARG A 183 -5.68 10.43 -23.55
C ARG A 183 -5.61 9.02 -22.99
N VAL A 184 -6.70 8.50 -22.47
CA VAL A 184 -6.76 7.11 -22.01
C VAL A 184 -6.90 6.19 -23.21
N ILE A 185 -5.88 5.36 -23.45
CA ILE A 185 -5.84 4.43 -24.59
C ILE A 185 -6.55 3.13 -24.24
N ALA A 186 -6.41 2.67 -23.01
CA ALA A 186 -6.99 1.43 -22.55
C ALA A 186 -7.46 1.54 -21.10
N THR A 187 -8.63 0.97 -20.84
CA THR A 187 -9.19 0.84 -19.48
C THR A 187 -9.59 -0.61 -19.26
N HIS A 188 -9.20 -1.17 -18.13
CA HIS A 188 -9.62 -2.51 -17.73
C HIS A 188 -9.99 -2.53 -16.26
N HIS A 189 -11.05 -3.30 -15.93
CA HIS A 189 -11.42 -3.56 -14.55
C HIS A 189 -10.96 -4.97 -14.16
N LEU A 190 -10.08 -5.05 -13.15
CA LEU A 190 -9.58 -6.30 -12.61
C LEU A 190 -10.60 -6.86 -11.62
N GLY A 191 -11.48 -7.72 -12.12
CA GLY A 191 -12.50 -8.39 -11.34
C GLY A 191 -11.95 -9.52 -10.46
N PRO A 192 -12.81 -10.13 -9.65
CA PRO A 192 -12.46 -11.33 -8.88
C PRO A 192 -12.13 -12.50 -9.79
N MET A 193 -11.47 -13.51 -9.23
CA MET A 193 -11.26 -14.81 -9.90
C MET A 193 -12.55 -15.58 -10.04
N GLU A 194 -12.63 -16.39 -11.07
CA GLU A 194 -13.73 -17.32 -11.26
C GLU A 194 -13.66 -18.48 -10.25
N ARG A 195 -14.80 -19.11 -9.97
CA ARG A 195 -14.88 -20.20 -8.96
C ARG A 195 -13.91 -21.35 -9.28
N GLU A 196 -13.80 -21.68 -10.54
CA GLU A 196 -12.96 -22.76 -11.05
C GLU A 196 -11.46 -22.47 -10.92
N GLU A 197 -11.09 -21.20 -10.76
CA GLU A 197 -9.70 -20.76 -10.65
C GLU A 197 -9.18 -20.83 -9.20
N VAL A 198 -10.05 -20.84 -8.19
CA VAL A 198 -9.64 -20.76 -6.77
C VAL A 198 -8.76 -21.93 -6.36
N GLN A 199 -9.10 -23.14 -6.77
CA GLN A 199 -8.27 -24.33 -6.52
C GLN A 199 -6.88 -24.16 -7.16
N ALA A 200 -6.84 -23.85 -8.46
CA ALA A 200 -5.59 -23.68 -9.19
C ALA A 200 -4.72 -22.55 -8.57
N TYR A 201 -5.35 -21.47 -8.11
CA TYR A 201 -4.68 -20.37 -7.42
C TYR A 201 -4.00 -20.82 -6.11
N ILE A 202 -4.74 -21.54 -5.25
CA ILE A 202 -4.24 -22.02 -3.97
C ILE A 202 -3.10 -23.01 -4.19
N GLU A 203 -3.31 -23.99 -5.07
CA GLU A 203 -2.30 -25.01 -5.40
C GLU A 203 -1.05 -24.41 -6.05
N HIS A 204 -1.20 -23.39 -6.92
CA HIS A 204 -0.08 -22.68 -7.51
C HIS A 204 0.79 -22.02 -6.44
N ARG A 205 0.18 -21.28 -5.51
CA ARG A 205 0.92 -20.59 -4.45
C ARG A 205 1.60 -21.55 -3.49
N LEU A 206 0.92 -22.63 -3.12
CA LEU A 206 1.50 -23.70 -2.30
C LEU A 206 2.65 -24.40 -3.04
N GLY A 207 2.48 -24.71 -4.33
CA GLY A 207 3.52 -25.30 -5.16
C GLY A 207 4.78 -24.44 -5.25
N ARG A 208 4.62 -23.10 -5.36
CA ARG A 208 5.75 -22.15 -5.31
C ARG A 208 6.46 -22.17 -3.95
N ALA A 209 5.74 -22.46 -2.87
CA ALA A 209 6.31 -22.61 -1.54
C ALA A 209 6.90 -24.02 -1.27
N GLY A 210 6.96 -24.91 -2.27
CA GLY A 210 7.53 -26.25 -2.12
C GLY A 210 6.56 -27.31 -1.62
N TRP A 211 5.24 -27.05 -1.70
CA TRP A 211 4.20 -28.00 -1.32
C TRP A 211 4.28 -29.33 -2.07
N LYS A 212 4.11 -30.44 -1.37
CA LYS A 212 4.19 -31.82 -1.90
C LYS A 212 2.91 -32.62 -1.61
N GLY A 213 1.78 -31.93 -1.48
CA GLY A 213 0.50 -32.56 -1.18
C GLY A 213 0.14 -32.61 0.31
N ASN A 214 0.96 -32.06 1.20
CA ASN A 214 0.65 -31.90 2.62
C ASN A 214 0.61 -30.40 2.98
N PRO A 215 -0.55 -29.86 3.50
CA PRO A 215 -1.81 -30.57 3.71
C PRO A 215 -2.53 -30.92 2.41
N GLY A 216 -3.34 -31.98 2.45
CA GLY A 216 -4.36 -32.25 1.44
C GLY A 216 -5.56 -31.32 1.63
N PHE A 217 -6.33 -31.07 0.57
CA PHE A 217 -7.57 -30.29 0.64
C PHE A 217 -8.74 -31.14 0.15
N ASP A 218 -9.82 -31.14 0.92
CA ASP A 218 -11.07 -31.71 0.43
C ASP A 218 -11.61 -30.85 -0.72
N PRO A 219 -12.03 -31.40 -1.86
CA PRO A 219 -12.51 -30.63 -3.01
C PRO A 219 -13.63 -29.62 -2.71
N VAL A 220 -14.44 -29.88 -1.70
CA VAL A 220 -15.54 -28.98 -1.26
C VAL A 220 -15.00 -27.66 -0.69
N VAL A 221 -13.81 -27.68 -0.05
CA VAL A 221 -13.18 -26.52 0.60
C VAL A 221 -12.97 -25.36 -0.37
N PHE A 222 -12.58 -25.63 -1.61
CA PHE A 222 -12.34 -24.58 -2.60
C PHE A 222 -13.62 -23.83 -2.96
N ALA A 223 -14.75 -24.55 -3.04
CA ALA A 223 -16.04 -23.94 -3.29
C ALA A 223 -16.50 -23.05 -2.12
N GLU A 224 -16.32 -23.53 -0.88
CA GLU A 224 -16.65 -22.78 0.33
C GLU A 224 -15.79 -21.52 0.48
N ILE A 225 -14.48 -21.62 0.19
CA ILE A 225 -13.57 -20.47 0.16
C ILE A 225 -14.04 -19.44 -0.89
N TYR A 226 -14.47 -19.88 -2.07
CA TYR A 226 -15.00 -18.97 -3.08
C TYR A 226 -16.25 -18.23 -2.58
N GLU A 227 -17.22 -18.96 -2.02
CA GLU A 227 -18.46 -18.37 -1.49
C GLU A 227 -18.17 -17.34 -0.37
N ALA A 228 -17.19 -17.61 0.48
CA ALA A 228 -16.81 -16.70 1.56
C ALA A 228 -16.03 -15.46 1.09
N THR A 229 -15.28 -15.57 -0.02
CA THR A 229 -14.34 -14.54 -0.47
C THR A 229 -14.80 -13.78 -1.70
N GLY A 230 -15.78 -14.30 -2.43
CA GLY A 230 -16.18 -13.79 -3.73
C GLY A 230 -15.07 -13.83 -4.78
N GLY A 231 -14.07 -14.72 -4.62
CA GLY A 231 -12.94 -14.86 -5.56
C GLY A 231 -11.87 -13.75 -5.45
N ILE A 232 -11.90 -12.93 -4.39
CA ILE A 232 -10.90 -11.86 -4.20
C ILE A 232 -9.61 -12.44 -3.62
N PRO A 233 -8.45 -12.32 -4.30
CA PRO A 233 -7.18 -12.95 -3.92
C PRO A 233 -6.74 -12.68 -2.48
N ARG A 234 -6.84 -11.43 -2.03
CA ARG A 234 -6.46 -11.04 -0.66
C ARG A 234 -7.29 -11.77 0.39
N ARG A 235 -8.61 -11.90 0.14
CA ARG A 235 -9.52 -12.60 1.06
C ARG A 235 -9.23 -14.11 1.08
N ILE A 236 -8.96 -14.70 -0.09
CA ILE A 236 -8.55 -16.11 -0.22
C ILE A 236 -7.28 -16.33 0.59
N ASN A 237 -6.26 -15.48 0.42
CA ASN A 237 -5.00 -15.58 1.15
C ASN A 237 -5.19 -15.53 2.67
N GLN A 238 -6.07 -14.66 3.17
CA GLN A 238 -6.36 -14.53 4.59
C GLN A 238 -7.00 -15.82 5.15
N ILE A 239 -8.01 -16.35 4.46
CA ILE A 239 -8.69 -17.58 4.91
C ILE A 239 -7.74 -18.76 4.85
N VAL A 240 -7.03 -18.97 3.73
CA VAL A 240 -6.14 -20.14 3.59
C VAL A 240 -4.97 -20.07 4.56
N ASN A 241 -4.44 -18.87 4.84
CA ASN A 241 -3.39 -18.72 5.85
C ASN A 241 -3.86 -19.11 7.25
N ARG A 242 -5.11 -18.76 7.63
CA ARG A 242 -5.71 -19.19 8.91
C ARG A 242 -6.00 -20.69 8.93
N LEU A 243 -6.48 -21.28 7.81
CA LEU A 243 -6.68 -22.71 7.69
C LEU A 243 -5.39 -23.52 7.88
N LEU A 244 -4.29 -23.05 7.26
CA LEU A 244 -2.98 -23.68 7.45
C LEU A 244 -2.49 -23.56 8.90
N LEU A 245 -2.74 -22.43 9.54
CA LEU A 245 -2.39 -22.24 10.94
C LEU A 245 -3.19 -23.16 11.86
N LEU A 246 -4.52 -23.19 11.69
CA LEU A 246 -5.42 -24.08 12.47
C LEU A 246 -5.03 -25.54 12.28
N GLY A 247 -4.84 -25.99 11.04
CA GLY A 247 -4.44 -27.35 10.74
C GLY A 247 -3.11 -27.74 11.36
N ALA A 248 -2.13 -26.84 11.39
CA ALA A 248 -0.85 -27.09 12.05
C ALA A 248 -0.98 -27.16 13.59
N VAL A 249 -1.85 -26.34 14.19
CA VAL A 249 -2.14 -26.38 15.64
C VAL A 249 -2.83 -27.69 16.00
N ASP A 250 -3.80 -28.12 15.21
CA ASP A 250 -4.57 -29.36 15.42
C ASP A 250 -3.83 -30.62 14.90
N GLN A 251 -2.61 -30.44 14.35
CA GLN A 251 -1.79 -31.54 13.77
C GLN A 251 -2.53 -32.31 12.68
N ARG A 252 -3.28 -31.61 11.81
CA ARG A 252 -4.04 -32.22 10.71
C ARG A 252 -3.27 -32.15 9.41
N ASP A 253 -3.26 -33.25 8.67
CA ASP A 253 -2.67 -33.37 7.34
C ASP A 253 -3.69 -33.08 6.21
N THR A 254 -4.95 -32.84 6.55
CA THR A 254 -6.04 -32.58 5.60
C THR A 254 -6.90 -31.42 6.08
N ILE A 255 -7.16 -30.49 5.20
CA ILE A 255 -8.09 -29.37 5.39
C ILE A 255 -9.47 -29.80 4.90
N ASP A 256 -10.44 -29.79 5.79
CA ASP A 256 -11.82 -30.19 5.53
C ASP A 256 -12.82 -29.02 5.69
N SER A 257 -14.08 -29.25 5.34
CA SER A 257 -15.18 -28.27 5.43
C SER A 257 -15.41 -27.79 6.87
N ALA A 258 -15.24 -28.67 7.86
CA ALA A 258 -15.44 -28.29 9.27
C ALA A 258 -14.42 -27.22 9.71
N MET A 259 -13.17 -27.33 9.25
CA MET A 259 -12.14 -26.33 9.51
C MET A 259 -12.46 -25.00 8.82
N VAL A 260 -13.01 -25.04 7.61
CA VAL A 260 -13.42 -23.80 6.91
C VAL A 260 -14.48 -23.07 7.72
N HIS A 261 -15.53 -23.77 8.15
CA HIS A 261 -16.59 -23.18 8.97
C HIS A 261 -16.05 -22.62 10.29
N GLN A 262 -15.18 -23.36 10.98
CA GLN A 262 -14.56 -22.88 12.22
C GLN A 262 -13.78 -21.58 11.98
N VAL A 263 -12.95 -21.50 10.94
CA VAL A 263 -12.17 -20.28 10.61
C VAL A 263 -13.09 -19.12 10.24
N LEU A 264 -14.19 -19.38 9.51
CA LEU A 264 -15.13 -18.34 9.15
C LEU A 264 -15.91 -17.82 10.37
N ASP A 265 -16.30 -18.69 11.29
CA ASP A 265 -16.94 -18.31 12.54
C ASP A 265 -15.99 -17.45 13.42
N GLU A 266 -14.75 -17.88 13.61
CA GLU A 266 -13.72 -17.11 14.31
C GLU A 266 -13.47 -15.73 13.67
N MET A 267 -13.43 -15.66 12.33
CA MET A 267 -13.26 -14.39 11.60
C MET A 267 -14.48 -13.49 11.72
N SER A 268 -15.68 -14.05 11.88
CA SER A 268 -16.91 -13.27 12.10
C SER A 268 -16.92 -12.67 13.49
N ASP A 269 -16.56 -13.44 14.51
CA ASP A 269 -16.52 -13.01 15.91
C ASP A 269 -15.48 -11.94 16.15
N ASP A 270 -14.30 -12.06 15.52
CA ASP A 270 -13.23 -11.05 15.55
C ASP A 270 -13.55 -9.78 14.74
N GLY A 271 -14.70 -9.69 14.07
CA GLY A 271 -15.03 -8.61 13.14
C GLY A 271 -14.14 -8.57 11.88
N SER A 272 -13.19 -9.48 11.74
CA SER A 272 -12.27 -9.53 10.61
C SER A 272 -12.95 -10.00 9.32
N LEU A 273 -14.07 -10.72 9.41
CA LEU A 273 -14.89 -11.08 8.26
C LEU A 273 -15.59 -9.84 7.67
N ALA A 274 -16.03 -8.90 8.49
CA ALA A 274 -16.60 -7.63 8.04
C ALA A 274 -15.59 -6.80 7.23
N LEU A 275 -14.31 -6.81 7.62
CA LEU A 275 -13.22 -6.20 6.85
C LEU A 275 -12.94 -6.95 5.54
N VAL A 276 -13.26 -8.24 5.49
CA VAL A 276 -13.10 -9.11 4.33
C VAL A 276 -14.29 -8.97 3.37
N THR A 277 -15.51 -8.79 3.89
CA THR A 277 -16.76 -8.83 3.11
C THR A 277 -17.36 -7.46 2.78
N GLN A 278 -16.84 -6.34 3.31
CA GLN A 278 -17.36 -5.01 2.96
C GLN A 278 -17.19 -4.74 1.46
N ASN A 279 -18.28 -4.95 0.74
CA ASN A 279 -18.48 -4.47 -0.61
C ASN A 279 -19.07 -3.05 -0.50
N PRO A 280 -18.52 -2.01 -1.11
CA PRO A 280 -19.02 -0.63 -0.97
C PRO A 280 -20.39 -0.38 -1.63
N GLU A 281 -21.06 -1.38 -2.19
CA GLU A 281 -22.33 -1.19 -2.90
C GLU A 281 -23.61 -1.15 -2.03
N ALA A 282 -23.54 -1.12 -0.70
CA ALA A 282 -24.74 -1.09 0.16
C ALA A 282 -24.85 0.15 1.05
N GLY A 283 -24.57 1.31 0.50
CA GLY A 283 -24.67 2.60 1.22
C GLY A 283 -25.58 3.63 0.55
N THR A 284 -26.80 3.24 0.14
CA THR A 284 -27.83 4.24 -0.13
C THR A 284 -28.38 4.75 1.19
N ILE A 285 -27.83 5.84 1.68
CA ILE A 285 -28.42 6.59 2.78
C ILE A 285 -29.69 7.25 2.23
N PRO A 286 -30.89 6.93 2.75
CA PRO A 286 -32.09 7.67 2.35
C PRO A 286 -31.97 9.12 2.85
N PRO A 287 -32.43 10.11 2.06
CA PRO A 287 -32.39 11.50 2.48
C PRO A 287 -33.27 11.71 3.70
N VAL A 288 -32.65 12.08 4.83
CA VAL A 288 -33.40 12.51 6.02
C VAL A 288 -34.01 13.87 5.71
N ALA A 289 -35.32 13.88 5.51
CA ALA A 289 -36.09 15.10 5.42
C ALA A 289 -36.08 15.79 6.80
N LEU A 290 -35.48 16.98 6.84
CA LEU A 290 -35.56 17.89 7.99
C LEU A 290 -36.99 18.45 8.06
N THR A 291 -37.85 17.86 8.89
CA THR A 291 -39.03 18.52 9.39
C THR A 291 -38.75 19.10 10.78
N ALA A 292 -38.75 20.42 10.83
CA ALA A 292 -38.73 21.15 12.07
C ALA A 292 -40.10 21.06 12.74
N GLU A 293 -40.18 20.45 13.92
CA GLU A 293 -41.27 20.70 14.87
C GLU A 293 -40.72 20.99 16.25
N GLN A 294 -41.10 22.16 16.72
CA GLN A 294 -40.88 22.67 18.08
C GLN A 294 -41.74 21.92 19.09
N GLY A 295 -41.15 21.42 20.12
CA GLY A 295 -41.87 20.86 21.27
C GLY A 295 -40.98 20.89 22.51
N SER A 296 -41.18 21.93 23.32
CA SER A 296 -40.58 22.08 24.64
C SER A 296 -41.09 21.01 25.59
N ASN A 297 -40.20 20.29 26.26
CA ASN A 297 -40.47 19.82 27.63
C ASN A 297 -39.15 19.59 28.38
N ALA A 298 -38.99 20.34 29.45
CA ALA A 298 -37.90 20.27 30.38
C ALA A 298 -38.02 19.01 31.25
N VAL A 299 -36.96 18.18 31.23
CA VAL A 299 -36.71 17.18 32.29
C VAL A 299 -35.29 17.38 32.79
N ALA A 300 -35.17 17.48 34.12
CA ALA A 300 -33.94 17.77 34.85
C ALA A 300 -32.85 16.70 34.61
N PRO A 301 -31.54 17.07 34.64
CA PRO A 301 -30.46 16.15 34.36
C PRO A 301 -30.17 15.23 35.55
N ALA A 302 -30.22 13.94 35.34
CA ALA A 302 -29.59 12.95 36.22
C ALA A 302 -28.06 12.99 36.03
N ALA A 303 -27.34 12.89 37.17
CA ALA A 303 -25.88 13.03 37.24
C ALA A 303 -25.13 12.10 36.31
N ALA A 304 -24.26 12.67 35.46
CA ALA A 304 -23.32 11.95 34.64
C ALA A 304 -22.18 11.33 35.48
N PRO A 305 -21.71 10.12 35.17
CA PRO A 305 -20.50 9.59 35.78
C PRO A 305 -19.29 10.41 35.32
N ALA A 306 -18.29 10.54 36.21
CA ALA A 306 -17.11 11.39 36.08
C ALA A 306 -16.44 11.18 34.71
N GLY A 307 -16.55 12.19 33.84
CA GLY A 307 -15.96 12.18 32.52
C GLY A 307 -14.45 12.22 32.60
N ILE A 308 -13.82 11.48 31.70
CA ILE A 308 -12.40 11.66 31.37
C ILE A 308 -12.23 13.14 31.01
N ASP A 309 -11.31 13.81 31.73
CA ASP A 309 -11.02 15.21 31.47
C ASP A 309 -10.41 15.33 30.06
N MET A 310 -11.28 15.67 29.11
CA MET A 310 -10.92 15.83 27.69
C MET A 310 -9.79 16.86 27.55
N MET A 311 -9.68 17.83 28.44
CA MET A 311 -8.59 18.79 28.47
C MET A 311 -7.26 18.14 28.86
N ALA A 312 -7.28 17.20 29.82
CA ALA A 312 -6.07 16.46 30.18
C ALA A 312 -5.58 15.53 29.05
N ALA A 313 -6.51 14.88 28.36
CA ALA A 313 -6.18 14.05 27.20
C ALA A 313 -5.63 14.88 26.03
N THR A 314 -6.23 16.04 25.73
CA THR A 314 -5.75 16.95 24.69
C THR A 314 -4.38 17.52 25.03
N ALA A 315 -4.14 17.92 26.28
CA ALA A 315 -2.85 18.42 26.75
C ALA A 315 -1.73 17.35 26.66
N LEU A 316 -2.07 16.07 26.88
CA LEU A 316 -1.13 14.95 26.74
C LEU A 316 -0.75 14.71 25.28
N ILE A 317 -1.71 14.82 24.37
CA ILE A 317 -1.49 14.70 22.91
C ILE A 317 -0.66 15.90 22.42
N GLU A 318 -0.99 17.12 22.81
CA GLU A 318 -0.22 18.32 22.44
C GLU A 318 1.22 18.25 22.94
N LYS A 319 1.43 17.76 24.18
CA LYS A 319 2.78 17.56 24.71
C LYS A 319 3.55 16.48 23.95
N ALA A 320 2.90 15.37 23.58
CA ALA A 320 3.55 14.31 22.80
C ALA A 320 3.92 14.78 21.37
N MET A 321 3.08 15.65 20.78
CA MET A 321 3.38 16.26 19.48
C MET A 321 4.53 17.26 19.56
N ALA A 322 4.56 18.11 20.58
CA ALA A 322 5.64 19.06 20.79
C ALA A 322 6.99 18.35 21.05
N ASP A 323 7.01 17.27 21.85
CA ASP A 323 8.20 16.45 22.07
C ASP A 323 8.69 15.76 20.77
N ARG A 324 7.77 15.37 19.90
CA ARG A 324 8.07 14.81 18.57
C ARG A 324 8.71 15.87 17.67
N ASP A 325 8.14 17.06 17.60
CA ASP A 325 8.59 18.15 16.72
C ASP A 325 9.96 18.68 17.18
N ALA A 326 10.21 18.73 18.49
CA ALA A 326 11.54 19.05 19.05
C ALA A 326 12.60 18.02 18.63
N ARG A 327 12.25 16.74 18.60
CA ARG A 327 13.18 15.67 18.16
C ARG A 327 13.44 15.67 16.66
N ILE A 328 12.45 16.00 15.85
CA ILE A 328 12.64 16.18 14.41
C ILE A 328 13.64 17.30 14.17
N HIS A 329 13.50 18.41 14.87
CA HIS A 329 14.42 19.56 14.74
C HIS A 329 15.85 19.24 15.20
N GLU A 330 16.01 18.44 16.26
CA GLU A 330 17.31 17.98 16.73
C GLU A 330 18.00 17.04 15.73
N LEU A 331 17.21 16.15 15.09
CA LEU A 331 17.71 15.28 14.01
C LEU A 331 18.08 16.08 12.75
N GLU A 332 17.28 17.08 12.38
CA GLU A 332 17.59 17.98 11.26
C GLU A 332 18.89 18.75 11.49
N GLN A 333 19.11 19.27 12.69
CA GLN A 333 20.37 19.90 13.05
C GLN A 333 21.56 18.95 12.99
N ALA A 334 21.42 17.73 13.51
CA ALA A 334 22.48 16.73 13.46
C ALA A 334 22.83 16.31 12.02
N VAL A 335 21.85 16.22 11.14
CA VAL A 335 22.07 15.95 9.71
C VAL A 335 22.78 17.13 9.02
N LEU A 336 22.41 18.36 9.35
CA LEU A 336 23.05 19.57 8.80
C LEU A 336 24.51 19.71 9.28
N GLU A 337 24.81 19.39 10.54
CA GLU A 337 26.18 19.36 11.06
C GLU A 337 27.04 18.26 10.40
N LEU A 338 26.46 17.07 10.17
CA LEU A 338 27.12 16.00 9.43
C LEU A 338 27.40 16.39 7.98
N ALA A 339 26.44 17.04 7.31
CA ALA A 339 26.60 17.53 5.94
C ALA A 339 27.64 18.64 5.83
N ALA A 340 27.68 19.59 6.79
CA ALA A 340 28.67 20.64 6.85
C ALA A 340 30.10 20.10 7.14
N THR A 341 30.20 19.06 7.96
CA THR A 341 31.49 18.41 8.26
C THR A 341 32.01 17.61 7.05
N ALA A 342 31.09 17.02 6.26
CA ALA A 342 31.43 16.34 5.01
C ALA A 342 31.90 17.31 3.93
N GLN A 343 31.22 18.46 3.75
CA GLN A 343 31.61 19.47 2.75
C GLN A 343 32.89 20.24 3.09
N GLY A 344 33.24 20.38 4.37
CA GLY A 344 34.47 21.03 4.80
C GLY A 344 35.73 20.21 4.57
N ARG A 345 35.65 18.92 4.25
CA ARG A 345 36.78 18.00 4.06
C ARG A 345 37.20 17.76 2.60
N ASP A 346 36.39 18.10 1.63
CA ASP A 346 36.73 17.89 0.21
C ASP A 346 37.70 18.88 -0.40
N ALA A 347 38.19 19.87 0.38
CA ALA A 347 39.05 20.94 -0.14
C ALA A 347 40.52 20.90 0.37
N ALA A 348 40.90 20.00 1.27
CA ALA A 348 42.20 20.13 1.94
C ALA A 348 43.17 18.95 1.92
N ASP A 349 42.81 17.72 1.50
CA ASP A 349 43.72 16.59 1.59
C ASP A 349 43.61 15.56 0.44
N VAL A 350 44.13 15.96 -0.72
CA VAL A 350 44.58 15.03 -1.76
C VAL A 350 46.10 15.13 -1.80
N GLN A 351 46.78 14.57 -0.81
CA GLN A 351 48.17 14.09 -0.94
C GLN A 351 48.63 13.31 0.30
N GLN A 352 48.96 12.04 0.06
CA GLN A 352 49.81 11.15 0.85
C GLN A 352 49.27 10.46 2.12
N GLY A 353 48.94 9.17 1.99
CA GLY A 353 49.40 8.20 2.99
C GLY A 353 48.46 7.84 4.15
N SER A 354 47.12 7.93 4.01
CA SER A 354 46.23 7.68 5.17
C SER A 354 44.98 6.86 4.88
N GLY A 355 44.98 5.98 3.89
CA GLY A 355 43.81 5.15 3.58
C GLY A 355 43.34 4.26 4.74
N GLN A 356 44.27 3.78 5.58
CA GLN A 356 43.95 2.86 6.68
C GLN A 356 43.30 3.57 7.87
N VAL A 357 43.77 4.77 8.21
CA VAL A 357 43.22 5.57 9.34
C VAL A 357 41.81 6.07 9.02
N LEU A 358 41.52 6.36 7.74
CA LEU A 358 40.20 6.79 7.28
C LEU A 358 39.18 5.63 7.31
N VAL A 359 39.62 4.42 6.96
CA VAL A 359 38.80 3.20 7.02
C VAL A 359 38.45 2.85 8.46
N ASP A 360 39.41 2.97 9.39
CA ASP A 360 39.20 2.69 10.81
C ASP A 360 38.26 3.72 11.46
N ASP A 361 38.39 5.02 11.12
CA ASP A 361 37.47 6.08 11.59
C ASP A 361 36.04 5.88 11.04
N LEU A 362 35.89 5.52 9.77
CA LEU A 362 34.61 5.21 9.17
C LEU A 362 33.96 3.96 9.78
N GLN A 363 34.75 2.94 10.09
CA GLN A 363 34.24 1.74 10.77
C GLN A 363 33.79 2.05 12.20
N ALA A 364 34.54 2.86 12.94
CA ALA A 364 34.15 3.29 14.29
C ALA A 364 32.84 4.07 14.29
N ARG A 365 32.63 4.97 13.33
CA ARG A 365 31.40 5.74 13.19
C ARG A 365 30.20 4.86 12.73
N LEU A 366 30.49 3.87 11.91
CA LEU A 366 29.45 2.92 11.46
C LEU A 366 28.93 2.08 12.63
N VAL A 367 29.84 1.69 13.55
CA VAL A 367 29.44 1.01 14.80
C VAL A 367 28.63 1.95 15.69
N GLU A 368 29.03 3.21 15.85
CA GLU A 368 28.30 4.19 16.66
C GLU A 368 26.90 4.48 16.14
N VAL A 369 26.74 4.63 14.82
CA VAL A 369 25.43 4.80 14.15
C VAL A 369 24.59 3.53 14.28
N SER A 370 25.19 2.35 14.15
CA SER A 370 24.50 1.07 14.33
C SER A 370 24.00 0.89 15.77
N ASP A 371 24.81 1.24 16.77
CA ASP A 371 24.42 1.21 18.18
C ASP A 371 23.31 2.23 18.50
N HIS A 372 23.34 3.38 17.83
CA HIS A 372 22.29 4.39 17.97
C HIS A 372 20.98 3.92 17.35
N ALA A 373 21.02 3.33 16.15
CA ALA A 373 19.87 2.73 15.50
C ALA A 373 19.22 1.62 16.35
N ALA A 374 20.04 0.72 16.92
CA ALA A 374 19.57 -0.33 17.82
C ALA A 374 18.87 0.21 19.08
N ARG A 375 19.38 1.32 19.64
CA ARG A 375 18.72 1.99 20.79
C ARG A 375 17.40 2.64 20.41
N LEU A 376 17.28 3.19 19.20
CA LEU A 376 16.04 3.77 18.68
C LEU A 376 15.01 2.67 18.41
N GLU A 377 15.41 1.56 17.83
CA GLU A 377 14.53 0.38 17.61
C GLU A 377 14.01 -0.20 18.93
N ALA A 378 14.88 -0.33 19.94
CA ALA A 378 14.46 -0.79 21.27
C ALA A 378 13.44 0.16 21.92
N ARG A 379 13.62 1.47 21.79
CA ARG A 379 12.67 2.48 22.28
C ARG A 379 11.34 2.49 21.51
N LEU A 380 11.39 2.31 20.19
CA LEU A 380 10.19 2.17 19.36
C LEU A 380 9.38 0.93 19.78
N GLY A 381 10.04 -0.20 20.02
CA GLY A 381 9.43 -1.42 20.51
C GLY A 381 8.79 -1.26 21.91
N GLU A 382 9.38 -0.45 22.77
CA GLU A 382 8.82 -0.15 24.09
C GLU A 382 7.58 0.75 24.01
N GLN A 383 7.61 1.77 23.14
CA GLN A 383 6.45 2.63 22.87
C GLN A 383 5.31 1.86 22.22
N GLU A 384 5.60 0.96 21.32
CA GLU A 384 4.60 0.10 20.67
C GLU A 384 3.93 -0.84 21.69
N ARG A 385 4.68 -1.38 22.64
CA ARG A 385 4.11 -2.18 23.75
C ARG A 385 3.20 -1.36 24.66
N LEU A 386 3.61 -0.12 25.00
CA LEU A 386 2.80 0.78 25.81
C LEU A 386 1.51 1.19 25.11
N LEU A 387 1.58 1.46 23.79
CA LEU A 387 0.38 1.77 22.98
C LEU A 387 -0.55 0.56 22.87
N ARG A 388 -0.03 -0.64 22.65
CA ARG A 388 -0.84 -1.87 22.66
C ARG A 388 -1.49 -2.10 24.02
N HIS A 389 -0.76 -1.91 25.10
CA HIS A 389 -1.31 -2.06 26.45
C HIS A 389 -2.39 -1.03 26.74
N ALA A 390 -2.21 0.22 26.36
CA ALA A 390 -3.21 1.28 26.48
C ALA A 390 -4.46 1.00 25.63
N LEU A 391 -4.29 0.49 24.41
CA LEU A 391 -5.40 0.07 23.55
C LEU A 391 -6.15 -1.12 24.14
N THR A 392 -5.45 -2.12 24.67
CA THR A 392 -6.07 -3.28 25.32
C THR A 392 -6.90 -2.83 26.55
N MET A 393 -6.34 -1.95 27.38
CA MET A 393 -7.06 -1.38 28.52
C MET A 393 -8.29 -0.57 28.11
N MET A 394 -8.23 0.17 26.99
CA MET A 394 -9.39 0.88 26.45
C MET A 394 -10.46 -0.08 25.91
N ILE A 395 -10.07 -1.16 25.27
CA ILE A 395 -10.99 -2.19 24.77
C ILE A 395 -11.67 -2.89 25.94
N GLU A 396 -10.90 -3.37 26.94
CA GLU A 396 -11.45 -3.97 28.16
C GLU A 396 -12.39 -3.02 28.94
N TRP A 397 -12.10 -1.73 28.89
CA TRP A 397 -12.97 -0.73 29.53
C TRP A 397 -14.26 -0.51 28.73
N MET A 398 -14.22 -0.51 27.41
CA MET A 398 -15.41 -0.43 26.55
C MET A 398 -16.29 -1.67 26.71
N GLU A 399 -15.70 -2.86 26.74
CA GLU A 399 -16.42 -4.13 26.93
C GLU A 399 -17.05 -4.25 28.33
N SER A 400 -16.37 -3.74 29.38
CA SER A 400 -16.94 -3.71 30.73
C SER A 400 -18.04 -2.65 30.89
N GLY A 401 -18.07 -1.62 30.05
CA GLY A 401 -19.12 -0.60 30.04
C GLY A 401 -20.43 -1.04 29.36
N ASP A 402 -20.36 -1.94 28.37
CA ASP A 402 -21.56 -2.49 27.72
C ASP A 402 -22.27 -3.56 28.55
N GLY A 403 -21.54 -4.33 29.34
CA GLY A 403 -22.13 -5.35 30.25
C GLY A 403 -22.99 -4.79 31.39
N GLN A 404 -22.96 -3.48 31.66
CA GLN A 404 -23.83 -2.83 32.65
C GLN A 404 -25.09 -2.22 32.05
N ARG A 405 -25.23 -2.18 30.72
CA ARG A 405 -26.45 -1.67 30.04
C ARG A 405 -27.49 -2.74 29.74
N GLU A 406 -27.13 -4.03 29.80
CA GLU A 406 -28.07 -5.15 29.62
C GLU A 406 -28.68 -5.67 30.92
N ALA A 407 -28.31 -5.15 32.09
CA ALA A 407 -28.78 -5.59 33.39
C ALA A 407 -29.60 -4.51 34.18
N ALA A 408 -30.18 -3.50 33.48
CA ALA A 408 -31.04 -2.50 34.09
C ALA A 408 -32.38 -2.35 33.36
#